data_46511ddc46e929c9ef1b80eaa2e3c166
#
_entry.id   46511ddc46e929c9ef1b80eaa2e3c166
#
_cell.length_a   1.000
_cell.length_b   1.000
_cell.length_c   1.000
_cell.angle_alpha   90.00
_cell.angle_beta   90.00
_cell.angle_gamma   90.00
#
_symmetry.space_group_name_H-M   'P 1'
#
loop_
_entity.id
_entity.type
_entity.pdbx_description
1 polymer ?
#
loop_
_entity_poly.entity_id
_entity_poly.type
_entity_poly.pdbx_seq_one_letter_code
_entity_poly.pdbx_strand_id
1 'polypeptide(L)'
;QLQTQREKQLEDERQKQLDAQRQRDQAEQERAFRAGQTATLREQYVATIAAVVTDNWLRPPTAQAGLRCTVRVVQIPGGEVISSSLVGSCNGDEATRRSILAAVDRTGVLPYRGFEDVFSREIEFIFTYSGD
;
A
#
# COMPACT_ATOMS: atom_id res chain seq x y z
N GLN A 1 3.90 35.35 52.08
CA GLN A 1 3.68 35.93 50.75
C GLN A 1 4.64 35.32 49.71
N LEU A 2 5.90 35.19 50.03
CA LEU A 2 6.87 34.55 49.12
C LEU A 2 6.56 33.08 48.87
N GLN A 3 6.12 32.35 49.89
CA GLN A 3 5.73 30.95 49.77
C GLN A 3 4.52 30.78 48.84
N THR A 4 3.54 31.64 48.95
CA THR A 4 2.33 31.60 48.11
C THR A 4 2.68 31.86 46.64
N GLN A 5 3.61 32.79 46.38
CA GLN A 5 4.05 33.08 45.02
C GLN A 5 4.81 31.91 44.42
N ARG A 6 5.66 31.25 45.20
CA ARG A 6 6.40 30.05 44.76
C ARG A 6 5.47 28.90 44.47
N GLU A 7 4.45 28.71 45.32
CA GLU A 7 3.45 27.65 45.11
C GLU A 7 2.69 27.87 43.82
N LYS A 8 2.29 29.11 43.53
CA LYS A 8 1.59 29.46 42.29
C LYS A 8 2.47 29.22 41.07
N GLN A 9 3.76 29.59 41.15
CA GLN A 9 4.70 29.36 40.04
C GLN A 9 4.89 27.89 39.78
N LEU A 10 5.02 27.07 40.83
CA LEU A 10 5.15 25.63 40.72
C LEU A 10 3.89 24.98 40.08
N GLU A 11 2.72 25.45 40.50
CA GLU A 11 1.45 24.96 39.91
C GLU A 11 1.33 25.35 38.44
N ASP A 12 1.70 26.57 38.08
CA ASP A 12 1.66 27.05 36.70
C ASP A 12 2.62 26.25 35.83
N GLU A 13 3.82 25.98 36.30
CA GLU A 13 4.80 25.17 35.59
C GLU A 13 4.32 23.75 35.42
N ARG A 14 3.72 23.15 36.46
CA ARG A 14 3.17 21.80 36.42
C ARG A 14 2.03 21.72 35.38
N GLN A 15 1.16 22.72 35.39
CA GLN A 15 0.05 22.77 34.45
C GLN A 15 0.53 22.89 33.00
N LYS A 16 1.53 23.72 32.75
CA LYS A 16 2.14 23.86 31.43
C LYS A 16 2.76 22.54 30.96
N GLN A 17 3.43 21.82 31.85
CA GLN A 17 4.03 20.52 31.54
C GLN A 17 2.96 19.49 31.18
N LEU A 18 1.85 19.47 31.94
CA LEU A 18 0.73 18.55 31.67
C LEU A 18 0.06 18.87 30.34
N ASP A 19 -0.13 20.15 30.05
CA ASP A 19 -0.73 20.56 28.77
C ASP A 19 0.14 20.19 27.59
N ALA A 20 1.47 20.40 27.72
CA ALA A 20 2.44 20.02 26.69
C ALA A 20 2.46 18.50 26.47
N GLN A 21 2.36 17.72 27.55
CA GLN A 21 2.29 16.27 27.48
C GLN A 21 1.04 15.81 26.73
N ARG A 22 -0.13 16.38 27.07
CA ARG A 22 -1.40 16.07 26.38
C ARG A 22 -1.33 16.36 24.89
N GLN A 23 -0.76 17.51 24.52
CA GLN A 23 -0.63 17.90 23.13
C GLN A 23 0.27 16.92 22.37
N ARG A 24 1.36 16.48 22.96
CA ARG A 24 2.24 15.49 22.36
C ARG A 24 1.54 14.14 22.19
N ASP A 25 0.81 13.69 23.21
CA ASP A 25 0.10 12.41 23.18
C ASP A 25 -0.99 12.42 22.10
N GLN A 26 -1.74 13.52 21.99
CA GLN A 26 -2.76 13.68 20.95
C GLN A 26 -2.15 13.66 19.55
N ALA A 27 -1.03 14.37 19.36
CA ALA A 27 -0.35 14.39 18.07
C ALA A 27 0.19 13.01 17.69
N GLU A 28 0.70 12.25 18.65
CA GLU A 28 1.14 10.87 18.42
C GLU A 28 -0.01 9.97 18.02
N GLN A 29 -1.15 10.05 18.71
CA GLN A 29 -2.33 9.25 18.40
C GLN A 29 -2.85 9.56 17.01
N GLU A 30 -2.90 10.83 16.64
CA GLU A 30 -3.34 11.24 15.30
C GLU A 30 -2.40 10.71 14.22
N ARG A 31 -1.10 10.79 14.43
CA ARG A 31 -0.11 10.27 13.48
C ARG A 31 -0.24 8.75 13.31
N ALA A 32 -0.40 8.03 14.42
CA ALA A 32 -0.57 6.58 14.39
C ALA A 32 -1.85 6.19 13.65
N PHE A 33 -2.94 6.90 13.87
CA PHE A 33 -4.21 6.65 13.20
C PHE A 33 -4.09 6.88 11.69
N ARG A 34 -3.50 7.99 11.27
CA ARG A 34 -3.28 8.31 9.84
C ARG A 34 -2.37 7.29 9.17
N ALA A 35 -1.30 6.88 9.86
CA ALA A 35 -0.39 5.86 9.34
C ALA A 35 -1.11 4.53 9.12
N GLY A 36 -2.00 4.14 10.06
CA GLY A 36 -2.81 2.93 9.92
C GLY A 36 -3.78 3.01 8.75
N GLN A 37 -4.42 4.15 8.55
CA GLN A 37 -5.33 4.36 7.41
C GLN A 37 -4.58 4.30 6.08
N THR A 38 -3.41 4.91 6.00
CA THR A 38 -2.58 4.89 4.80
C THR A 38 -2.12 3.47 4.47
N ALA A 39 -1.71 2.69 5.47
CA ALA A 39 -1.31 1.30 5.26
C ALA A 39 -2.48 0.45 4.74
N THR A 40 -3.68 0.63 5.30
CA THR A 40 -4.88 -0.08 4.86
C THR A 40 -5.25 0.29 3.42
N LEU A 41 -5.17 1.57 3.07
CA LEU A 41 -5.46 2.02 1.71
C LEU A 41 -4.45 1.45 0.72
N ARG A 42 -3.18 1.37 1.11
CA ARG A 42 -2.13 0.75 0.28
C ARG A 42 -2.43 -0.73 0.04
N GLU A 43 -2.84 -1.47 1.05
CA GLU A 43 -3.21 -2.87 0.91
C GLU A 43 -4.38 -3.04 -0.07
N GLN A 44 -5.40 -2.19 0.05
CA GLN A 44 -6.53 -2.18 -0.87
C GLN A 44 -6.10 -1.84 -2.30
N TYR A 45 -5.18 -0.90 -2.45
CA TYR A 45 -4.64 -0.48 -3.74
C TYR A 45 -3.96 -1.65 -4.44
N VAL A 46 -3.04 -2.33 -3.75
CA VAL A 46 -2.32 -3.48 -4.30
C VAL A 46 -3.28 -4.61 -4.65
N ALA A 47 -4.25 -4.91 -3.78
CA ALA A 47 -5.25 -5.95 -4.00
C ALA A 47 -6.14 -5.63 -5.21
N THR A 48 -6.51 -4.36 -5.38
CA THR A 48 -7.34 -3.92 -6.52
C THR A 48 -6.57 -4.07 -7.82
N ILE A 49 -5.29 -3.71 -7.83
CA ILE A 49 -4.43 -3.90 -9.00
C ILE A 49 -4.36 -5.38 -9.38
N ALA A 50 -4.10 -6.24 -8.40
CA ALA A 50 -4.03 -7.69 -8.62
C ALA A 50 -5.34 -8.24 -9.19
N ALA A 51 -6.48 -7.78 -8.68
CA ALA A 51 -7.80 -8.22 -9.14
C ALA A 51 -8.05 -7.80 -10.59
N VAL A 52 -7.73 -6.56 -10.94
CA VAL A 52 -7.95 -6.04 -12.31
C VAL A 52 -7.06 -6.78 -13.30
N VAL A 53 -5.81 -7.02 -12.96
CA VAL A 53 -4.89 -7.78 -13.82
C VAL A 53 -5.40 -9.22 -13.99
N THR A 54 -5.86 -9.85 -12.91
CA THR A 54 -6.43 -11.20 -12.97
C THR A 54 -7.65 -11.27 -13.90
N ASP A 55 -8.51 -10.26 -13.85
CA ASP A 55 -9.68 -10.18 -14.73
C ASP A 55 -9.30 -10.09 -16.21
N ASN A 56 -8.13 -9.56 -16.51
CA ASN A 56 -7.61 -9.43 -17.87
C ASN A 56 -6.69 -10.58 -18.29
N TRP A 57 -6.54 -11.58 -17.41
CA TRP A 57 -5.65 -12.71 -17.67
C TRP A 57 -6.30 -13.75 -18.56
N LEU A 58 -5.64 -14.07 -19.65
CA LEU A 58 -6.01 -15.20 -20.51
C LEU A 58 -5.16 -16.39 -20.10
N ARG A 59 -5.77 -17.26 -19.30
CA ARG A 59 -5.08 -18.40 -18.72
C ARG A 59 -4.64 -19.38 -19.81
N PRO A 60 -3.34 -19.69 -19.93
CA PRO A 60 -2.91 -20.75 -20.85
C PRO A 60 -3.30 -22.13 -20.31
N PRO A 61 -3.45 -23.14 -21.20
CA PRO A 61 -3.83 -24.49 -20.77
C PRO A 61 -2.84 -25.11 -19.79
N THR A 62 -1.59 -24.69 -19.80
CA THR A 62 -0.51 -25.21 -18.95
C THR A 62 -0.48 -24.58 -17.56
N ALA A 63 -1.29 -23.55 -17.29
CA ALA A 63 -1.33 -22.94 -15.99
C ALA A 63 -1.90 -23.92 -14.96
N GLN A 64 -1.19 -24.06 -13.83
CA GLN A 64 -1.56 -25.03 -12.80
C GLN A 64 -2.01 -24.31 -11.52
N ALA A 65 -2.90 -24.97 -10.78
CA ALA A 65 -3.30 -24.52 -9.45
C ALA A 65 -2.07 -24.39 -8.56
N GLY A 66 -2.07 -23.42 -7.65
CA GLY A 66 -0.93 -23.14 -6.79
C GLY A 66 0.08 -22.18 -7.42
N LEU A 67 -0.24 -21.64 -8.58
CA LEU A 67 0.60 -20.62 -9.23
C LEU A 67 0.77 -19.42 -8.30
N ARG A 68 2.01 -18.96 -8.15
CA ARG A 68 2.34 -17.80 -7.34
C ARG A 68 3.55 -17.09 -7.93
N CYS A 69 3.34 -15.90 -8.42
CA CYS A 69 4.38 -15.08 -9.05
C CYS A 69 4.29 -13.67 -8.52
N THR A 70 5.42 -13.01 -8.32
CA THR A 70 5.46 -11.60 -7.95
C THR A 70 5.67 -10.76 -9.20
N VAL A 71 4.79 -9.82 -9.42
CA VAL A 71 4.79 -8.94 -10.59
C VAL A 71 5.20 -7.54 -10.15
N ARG A 72 6.17 -6.97 -10.84
CA ARG A 72 6.56 -5.57 -10.67
C ARG A 72 6.06 -4.78 -11.86
N VAL A 73 5.36 -3.68 -11.59
CA VAL A 73 4.84 -2.79 -12.63
C VAL A 73 5.38 -1.40 -12.39
N VAL A 74 5.86 -0.76 -13.46
CA VAL A 74 6.24 0.65 -13.45
C VAL A 74 5.14 1.43 -14.15
N GLN A 75 4.67 2.47 -13.52
CA GLN A 75 3.56 3.30 -14.01
C GLN A 75 3.85 4.78 -13.80
N ILE A 76 3.13 5.62 -14.52
CA ILE A 76 3.15 7.08 -14.33
C ILE A 76 1.90 7.52 -13.57
N PRO A 77 1.87 8.75 -13.02
CA PRO A 77 0.65 9.29 -12.41
C PRO A 77 -0.54 9.18 -13.37
N GLY A 78 -1.67 8.70 -12.85
CA GLY A 78 -2.84 8.36 -13.66
C GLY A 78 -2.97 6.88 -13.93
N GLY A 79 -1.95 6.07 -13.58
CA GLY A 79 -2.01 4.62 -13.63
C GLY A 79 -1.57 3.98 -14.94
N GLU A 80 -1.12 4.76 -15.93
CA GLU A 80 -0.67 4.19 -17.20
C GLU A 80 0.59 3.34 -17.00
N VAL A 81 0.56 2.10 -17.45
CA VAL A 81 1.66 1.15 -17.34
C VAL A 81 2.75 1.47 -18.35
N ILE A 82 4.00 1.60 -17.87
CA ILE A 82 5.16 1.81 -18.74
C ILE A 82 5.87 0.49 -19.00
N SER A 83 6.04 -0.34 -17.97
CA SER A 83 6.72 -1.62 -18.08
C SER A 83 6.27 -2.57 -16.98
N SER A 84 6.48 -3.86 -17.20
CA SER A 84 6.20 -4.90 -16.22
C SER A 84 7.25 -5.99 -16.31
N SER A 85 7.48 -6.66 -15.18
CA SER A 85 8.40 -7.78 -15.10
C SER A 85 8.01 -8.71 -13.96
N LEU A 86 8.45 -9.97 -14.04
CA LEU A 86 8.35 -10.89 -12.92
C LEU A 86 9.62 -10.80 -12.11
N VAL A 87 9.48 -10.73 -10.79
CA VAL A 87 10.62 -10.62 -9.87
C VAL A 87 10.56 -11.74 -8.84
N GLY A 88 11.74 -12.17 -8.38
CA GLY A 88 11.84 -13.25 -7.42
C GLY A 88 11.36 -14.58 -7.97
N SER A 89 10.80 -15.41 -7.09
CA SER A 89 10.35 -16.76 -7.45
C SER A 89 9.01 -16.72 -8.14
N CYS A 90 8.90 -17.46 -9.24
CA CYS A 90 7.64 -17.67 -9.95
C CYS A 90 7.60 -19.13 -10.41
N ASN A 91 6.60 -19.87 -9.97
CA ASN A 91 6.48 -21.30 -10.25
C ASN A 91 5.70 -21.63 -11.51
N GLY A 92 5.39 -20.61 -12.33
CA GLY A 92 4.72 -20.82 -13.60
C GLY A 92 5.71 -21.20 -14.71
N ASP A 93 5.24 -21.92 -15.73
CA ASP A 93 6.02 -22.20 -16.92
C ASP A 93 6.15 -20.92 -17.77
N GLU A 94 6.91 -21.01 -18.87
CA GLU A 94 7.18 -19.83 -19.70
C GLU A 94 5.90 -19.24 -20.30
N ALA A 95 4.99 -20.08 -20.76
CA ALA A 95 3.74 -19.63 -21.33
C ALA A 95 2.88 -18.90 -20.29
N THR A 96 2.86 -19.41 -19.06
CA THR A 96 2.14 -18.79 -17.95
C THR A 96 2.75 -17.44 -17.58
N ARG A 97 4.08 -17.37 -17.49
CA ARG A 97 4.78 -16.12 -17.19
C ARG A 97 4.49 -15.03 -18.22
N ARG A 98 4.52 -15.39 -19.51
CA ARG A 98 4.19 -14.45 -20.58
C ARG A 98 2.74 -14.01 -20.51
N SER A 99 1.84 -14.91 -20.17
CA SER A 99 0.42 -14.60 -20.07
C SER A 99 0.13 -13.58 -18.96
N ILE A 100 0.86 -13.66 -17.84
CA ILE A 100 0.71 -12.72 -16.74
C ILE A 100 1.15 -11.31 -17.18
N LEU A 101 2.30 -11.19 -17.82
CA LEU A 101 2.79 -9.90 -18.32
C LEU A 101 1.88 -9.35 -19.40
N ALA A 102 1.34 -10.20 -20.26
CA ALA A 102 0.36 -9.80 -21.27
C ALA A 102 -0.92 -9.27 -20.62
N ALA A 103 -1.33 -9.83 -19.48
CA ALA A 103 -2.50 -9.34 -18.74
C ALA A 103 -2.27 -7.92 -18.21
N VAL A 104 -1.06 -7.62 -17.73
CA VAL A 104 -0.71 -6.26 -17.31
C VAL A 104 -0.78 -5.30 -18.50
N ASP A 105 -0.21 -5.67 -19.63
CA ASP A 105 -0.26 -4.85 -20.85
C ASP A 105 -1.69 -4.62 -21.33
N ARG A 106 -2.52 -5.66 -21.27
CA ARG A 106 -3.93 -5.56 -21.66
C ARG A 106 -4.71 -4.65 -20.74
N THR A 107 -4.38 -4.64 -19.46
CA THR A 107 -4.98 -3.71 -18.48
C THR A 107 -4.64 -2.27 -18.86
N GLY A 108 -3.40 -1.99 -19.21
CA GLY A 108 -2.95 -0.72 -19.75
C GLY A 108 -2.93 0.42 -18.76
N VAL A 109 -4.04 0.66 -18.07
CA VAL A 109 -4.17 1.68 -17.04
C VAL A 109 -4.64 1.02 -15.76
N LEU A 110 -3.83 1.13 -14.71
CA LEU A 110 -4.15 0.55 -13.41
C LEU A 110 -5.14 1.44 -12.63
N PRO A 111 -5.89 0.87 -11.67
CA PRO A 111 -6.75 1.68 -10.81
C PRO A 111 -5.94 2.79 -10.14
N TYR A 112 -6.45 4.00 -10.20
CA TYR A 112 -5.78 5.18 -9.68
C TYR A 112 -6.69 6.03 -8.79
N ARG A 113 -7.94 6.22 -9.22
CA ARG A 113 -8.88 7.06 -8.50
C ARG A 113 -9.23 6.46 -7.14
N GLY A 114 -9.13 7.27 -6.12
CA GLY A 114 -9.32 6.84 -4.73
C GLY A 114 -8.05 6.35 -4.07
N PHE A 115 -6.95 6.18 -4.81
CA PHE A 115 -5.67 5.68 -4.30
C PHE A 115 -4.53 6.68 -4.48
N GLU A 116 -4.85 7.93 -4.79
CA GLU A 116 -3.84 8.96 -5.10
C GLU A 116 -2.82 9.12 -3.97
N ASP A 117 -3.27 9.01 -2.71
CA ASP A 117 -2.40 9.19 -1.54
C ASP A 117 -1.40 8.05 -1.34
N VAL A 118 -1.64 6.90 -1.94
CA VAL A 118 -0.76 5.71 -1.83
C VAL A 118 -0.15 5.32 -3.17
N PHE A 119 -0.33 6.15 -4.19
CA PHE A 119 0.25 5.90 -5.51
C PHE A 119 1.76 5.71 -5.40
N SER A 120 2.28 4.70 -6.08
CA SER A 120 3.72 4.45 -6.19
C SER A 120 4.06 4.19 -7.65
N ARG A 121 5.16 4.77 -8.11
CA ARG A 121 5.63 4.57 -9.48
C ARG A 121 5.95 3.12 -9.76
N GLU A 122 6.57 2.45 -8.79
CA GLU A 122 6.80 1.01 -8.84
C GLU A 122 5.86 0.33 -7.86
N ILE A 123 5.14 -0.67 -8.34
CA ILE A 123 4.23 -1.45 -7.51
C ILE A 123 4.55 -2.94 -7.71
N GLU A 124 4.55 -3.70 -6.62
CA GLU A 124 4.68 -5.14 -6.67
C GLU A 124 3.43 -5.77 -6.12
N PHE A 125 2.92 -6.77 -6.81
CA PHE A 125 1.79 -7.55 -6.31
C PHE A 125 2.00 -9.03 -6.60
N ILE A 126 1.29 -9.87 -5.85
CA ILE A 126 1.38 -11.32 -6.01
C ILE A 126 0.22 -11.77 -6.88
N PHE A 127 0.57 -12.45 -7.98
CA PHE A 127 -0.41 -13.05 -8.89
C PHE A 127 -0.55 -14.54 -8.52
N THR A 128 -1.77 -14.97 -8.27
CA THR A 128 -2.06 -16.34 -7.85
C THR A 128 -3.16 -16.94 -8.70
N TYR A 129 -3.15 -18.28 -8.81
CA TYR A 129 -4.21 -19.05 -9.46
C TYR A 129 -4.48 -20.29 -8.63
N SER A 130 -5.72 -20.50 -8.22
CA SER A 130 -6.13 -21.60 -7.36
C SER A 130 -6.77 -22.77 -8.09
N GLY A 131 -6.91 -22.68 -9.40
CA GLY A 131 -7.47 -23.79 -10.20
C GLY A 131 -8.96 -23.70 -10.46
N ASP A 132 -9.57 -22.56 -10.22
CA ASP A 132 -11.03 -22.37 -10.38
C ASP A 132 -11.47 -22.20 -11.84
#